data_1e8c1646acf1de650554d0beb5039b3c
#
_entry.id   1e8c1646acf1de650554d0beb5039b3c
#
_cell.length_a   1.000
_cell.length_b   1.000
_cell.length_c   1.000
_cell.angle_alpha   90.00
_cell.angle_beta   90.00
_cell.angle_gamma   90.00
#
_symmetry.space_group_name_H-M   'P 1'
#
loop_
_entity.id
_entity.type
_entity.pdbx_description
1 polymer ?
#
loop_
_entity_poly.entity_id
_entity_poly.type
_entity_poly.pdbx_seq_one_letter_code
_entity_poly.pdbx_strand_id
1 'polypeptide(L)'
;MYDITPNLSEGENVIGVQLGNGWYNHQSTAVWFFDKASWRNRPAFIMQVRVEYADGSIETISTDSSWVTTDSPVIFNSIYTAEHYDARQEIEGWNTSGIDVSQWKNAKEVSAPTQRIEAQLTVPVKEIVRHNASRFVKINDTCFVYHFPENM
;
A
#
# COMPACT_ATOMS: atom_id res chain seq x y z
N MET A 1 -8.74 -0.49 12.60
CA MET A 1 -9.21 -1.91 12.64
C MET A 1 -10.21 -2.10 11.52
N TYR A 2 -10.10 -3.19 10.78
CA TYR A 2 -10.97 -3.51 9.65
C TYR A 2 -11.57 -4.88 9.87
N ASP A 3 -12.85 -5.04 9.57
CA ASP A 3 -13.47 -6.35 9.46
C ASP A 3 -13.24 -6.87 8.05
N ILE A 4 -12.49 -7.96 7.94
CA ILE A 4 -12.14 -8.61 6.67
C ILE A 4 -12.94 -9.91 6.46
N THR A 5 -13.82 -10.25 7.37
CA THR A 5 -14.65 -11.48 7.27
C THR A 5 -15.33 -11.64 5.90
N PRO A 6 -15.93 -10.58 5.31
CA PRO A 6 -16.56 -10.70 4.00
C PRO A 6 -15.60 -10.99 2.83
N ASN A 7 -14.29 -10.82 3.06
CA ASN A 7 -13.25 -11.00 2.04
C ASN A 7 -12.55 -12.36 2.14
N LEU A 8 -12.82 -13.11 3.21
CA LEU A 8 -12.22 -14.43 3.40
C LEU A 8 -12.96 -15.50 2.61
N SER A 9 -12.20 -16.43 2.07
CA SER A 9 -12.68 -17.62 1.38
C SER A 9 -12.18 -18.87 2.09
N GLU A 10 -12.87 -19.99 1.90
CA GLU A 10 -12.36 -21.29 2.32
C GLU A 10 -11.08 -21.61 1.55
N GLY A 11 -10.05 -22.10 2.26
CA GLY A 11 -8.74 -22.42 1.71
C GLY A 11 -7.74 -21.28 1.82
N GLU A 12 -6.95 -21.10 0.78
CA GLU A 12 -5.86 -20.12 0.76
C GLU A 12 -6.38 -18.69 0.60
N ASN A 13 -5.90 -17.80 1.46
CA ASN A 13 -6.18 -16.36 1.40
C ASN A 13 -4.85 -15.61 1.32
N VAL A 14 -4.80 -14.53 0.56
CA VAL A 14 -3.61 -13.69 0.37
C VAL A 14 -3.87 -12.28 0.83
N ILE A 15 -2.95 -11.74 1.59
CA ILE A 15 -2.95 -10.33 1.98
C ILE A 15 -1.79 -9.65 1.28
N GLY A 16 -2.09 -8.77 0.35
CA GLY A 16 -1.13 -7.91 -0.32
C GLY A 16 -1.16 -6.49 0.25
N VAL A 17 0.03 -5.93 0.50
CA VAL A 17 0.17 -4.57 1.04
C VAL A 17 1.16 -3.78 0.19
N GLN A 18 0.72 -2.64 -0.32
CA GLN A 18 1.58 -1.69 -1.01
C GLN A 18 1.95 -0.54 -0.06
N LEU A 19 3.23 -0.29 0.12
CA LEU A 19 3.73 0.77 0.98
C LEU A 19 4.17 1.98 0.16
N GLY A 20 3.61 3.13 0.47
CA GLY A 20 4.02 4.41 -0.08
C GLY A 20 4.81 5.25 0.92
N ASN A 21 5.55 6.24 0.42
CA ASN A 21 6.37 7.11 1.26
C ASN A 21 5.56 7.99 2.21
N GLY A 22 4.46 8.58 1.74
CA GLY A 22 3.64 9.51 2.51
C GLY A 22 4.46 10.65 3.14
N TRP A 23 4.02 11.13 4.29
CA TRP A 23 4.77 12.11 5.09
C TRP A 23 5.96 11.48 5.80
N TYR A 24 5.87 10.22 6.18
CA TYR A 24 6.89 9.56 6.98
C TYR A 24 8.24 9.41 6.25
N ASN A 25 8.22 9.16 4.97
CA ASN A 25 9.42 9.09 4.14
C ASN A 25 9.42 10.15 3.03
N HIS A 26 9.00 11.35 3.35
CA HIS A 26 8.99 12.45 2.40
C HIS A 26 10.39 12.74 1.85
N GLN A 27 10.56 12.66 0.54
CA GLN A 27 11.87 12.72 -0.12
C GLN A 27 12.15 14.07 -0.81
N SER A 28 11.13 14.92 -0.96
CA SER A 28 11.32 16.22 -1.60
C SER A 28 11.97 17.22 -0.66
N THR A 29 12.95 17.95 -1.18
CA THR A 29 13.57 19.10 -0.50
C THR A 29 12.76 20.39 -0.65
N ALA A 30 11.71 20.36 -1.47
CA ALA A 30 10.97 21.55 -1.90
C ALA A 30 10.21 22.25 -0.78
N VAL A 31 9.89 21.56 0.31
CA VAL A 31 9.04 22.09 1.40
C VAL A 31 9.64 21.75 2.76
N TRP A 32 9.93 22.77 3.55
CA TRP A 32 10.33 22.72 4.96
C TRP A 32 11.41 21.70 5.33
N PHE A 33 12.24 21.29 4.39
CA PHE A 33 13.35 20.36 4.61
C PHE A 33 12.94 19.03 5.27
N PHE A 34 11.75 18.51 4.96
CA PHE A 34 11.28 17.23 5.48
C PHE A 34 12.19 16.06 5.12
N ASP A 35 12.97 16.17 4.06
CA ASP A 35 14.02 15.21 3.71
C ASP A 35 15.07 15.02 4.82
N LYS A 36 15.22 16.02 5.70
CA LYS A 36 16.15 16.03 6.85
C LYS A 36 15.46 15.78 8.19
N ALA A 37 14.17 15.52 8.19
CA ALA A 37 13.42 15.32 9.43
C ALA A 37 13.93 14.10 10.21
N SER A 38 14.10 14.25 11.52
CA SER A 38 14.69 13.23 12.40
C SER A 38 13.83 11.95 12.51
N TRP A 39 12.52 12.06 12.28
CA TRP A 39 11.59 10.91 12.30
C TRP A 39 11.56 10.15 10.98
N ARG A 40 12.11 10.71 9.89
CA ARG A 40 12.03 10.15 8.56
C ARG A 40 12.73 8.79 8.49
N ASN A 41 12.03 7.80 7.96
CA ASN A 41 12.59 6.48 7.73
C ASN A 41 11.89 5.81 6.54
N ARG A 42 12.38 4.64 6.12
CA ARG A 42 11.70 3.82 5.12
C ARG A 42 10.33 3.38 5.64
N PRO A 43 9.31 3.33 4.77
CA PRO A 43 8.02 2.78 5.13
C PRO A 43 8.19 1.38 5.72
N ALA A 44 7.48 1.14 6.79
CA ALA A 44 7.41 -0.16 7.46
C ALA A 44 5.95 -0.48 7.77
N PHE A 45 5.65 -1.75 7.90
CA PHE A 45 4.30 -2.24 8.08
C PHE A 45 4.28 -3.25 9.23
N ILE A 46 3.25 -3.15 10.05
CA ILE A 46 2.92 -4.14 11.07
C ILE A 46 1.42 -4.40 11.02
N MET A 47 1.05 -5.66 11.06
CA MET A 47 -0.34 -6.09 11.04
C MET A 47 -0.53 -7.27 11.99
N GLN A 48 -1.71 -7.32 12.58
CA GLN A 48 -2.21 -8.48 13.29
C GLN A 48 -3.64 -8.78 12.83
N VAL A 49 -3.88 -10.01 12.44
CA VAL A 49 -5.20 -10.52 12.11
C VAL A 49 -5.65 -11.45 13.24
N ARG A 50 -6.82 -11.18 13.78
CA ARG A 50 -7.47 -12.06 14.75
C ARG A 50 -8.62 -12.77 14.05
N VAL A 51 -8.52 -14.09 13.97
CA VAL A 51 -9.55 -14.95 13.41
C VAL A 51 -10.28 -15.62 14.57
N GLU A 52 -11.59 -15.53 14.58
CA GLU A 52 -12.46 -16.21 15.55
C GLU A 52 -13.31 -17.23 14.81
N TYR A 53 -13.14 -18.49 15.16
CA TYR A 53 -13.86 -19.61 14.53
C TYR A 53 -15.21 -19.87 15.20
N ALA A 54 -16.08 -20.58 14.50
CA ALA A 54 -17.43 -20.89 14.99
C ALA A 54 -17.45 -21.73 16.28
N ASP A 55 -16.39 -22.47 16.58
CA ASP A 55 -16.21 -23.22 17.82
C ASP A 55 -15.70 -22.36 19.00
N GLY A 56 -15.48 -21.05 18.76
CA GLY A 56 -14.97 -20.11 19.75
C GLY A 56 -13.46 -20.11 19.89
N SER A 57 -12.72 -20.91 19.13
CA SER A 57 -11.28 -20.84 19.07
C SER A 57 -10.80 -19.55 18.38
N ILE A 58 -9.63 -19.07 18.77
CA ILE A 58 -9.04 -17.83 18.25
C ILE A 58 -7.63 -18.12 17.74
N GLU A 59 -7.38 -17.69 16.52
CA GLU A 59 -6.06 -17.67 15.93
C GLU A 59 -5.60 -16.23 15.73
N THR A 60 -4.32 -15.99 15.94
CA THR A 60 -3.70 -14.68 15.69
C THR A 60 -2.55 -14.84 14.71
N ILE A 61 -2.66 -14.16 13.58
CA ILE A 61 -1.65 -14.11 12.52
C ILE A 61 -1.01 -12.73 12.57
N SER A 62 0.31 -12.68 12.65
CA SER A 62 1.06 -11.42 12.69
C SER A 62 2.07 -11.35 11.54
N THR A 63 2.46 -10.14 11.17
CA THR A 63 3.58 -9.95 10.25
C THR A 63 4.88 -10.39 10.89
N ASP A 64 5.71 -11.09 10.13
CA ASP A 64 7.04 -11.56 10.53
C ASP A 64 7.96 -11.66 9.31
N SER A 65 9.15 -12.25 9.49
CA SER A 65 10.14 -12.44 8.44
C SER A 65 9.76 -13.48 7.37
N SER A 66 8.66 -14.20 7.52
CA SER A 66 8.15 -15.12 6.50
C SER A 66 7.46 -14.39 5.34
N TRP A 67 7.06 -13.16 5.56
CA TRP A 67 6.49 -12.33 4.51
C TRP A 67 7.50 -12.10 3.39
N VAL A 68 7.00 -12.01 2.18
CA VAL A 68 7.82 -11.75 0.99
C VAL A 68 7.52 -10.38 0.43
N THR A 69 8.50 -9.77 -0.21
CA THR A 69 8.42 -8.41 -0.75
C THR A 69 9.11 -8.31 -2.10
N THR A 70 8.60 -7.45 -2.94
CA THR A 70 9.20 -7.09 -4.22
C THR A 70 9.00 -5.60 -4.49
N ASP A 71 9.68 -5.08 -5.50
CA ASP A 71 9.50 -3.70 -5.95
C ASP A 71 8.13 -3.57 -6.64
N SER A 72 7.53 -2.40 -6.52
CA SER A 72 6.24 -2.07 -7.13
C SER A 72 6.42 -1.32 -8.45
N PRO A 73 5.40 -1.30 -9.33
CA PRO A 73 5.43 -0.45 -10.52
C PRO A 73 5.49 1.05 -10.20
N VAL A 74 5.20 1.45 -8.96
CA VAL A 74 5.40 2.83 -8.49
C VAL A 74 6.86 3.02 -8.15
N ILE A 75 7.65 3.50 -9.10
CA ILE A 75 9.11 3.68 -8.96
C ILE A 75 9.50 4.91 -8.15
N PHE A 76 8.59 5.85 -8.00
CA PHE A 76 8.74 7.04 -7.15
C PHE A 76 7.37 7.55 -6.73
N ASN A 77 7.23 8.01 -5.49
CA ASN A 77 6.04 8.72 -5.03
C ASN A 77 6.42 9.80 -4.02
N SER A 78 5.74 10.93 -4.10
CA SER A 78 5.88 12.04 -3.18
C SER A 78 4.60 12.85 -3.13
N ILE A 79 4.23 13.34 -1.95
CA ILE A 79 3.02 14.14 -1.74
C ILE A 79 3.00 15.40 -2.60
N TYR A 80 4.15 16.02 -2.84
CA TYR A 80 4.24 17.28 -3.58
C TYR A 80 4.70 17.16 -5.04
N THR A 81 5.33 16.05 -5.41
CA THR A 81 5.96 15.92 -6.74
C THR A 81 5.41 14.79 -7.58
N ALA A 82 4.25 14.29 -7.20
CA ALA A 82 3.49 13.24 -7.89
C ALA A 82 4.03 11.81 -7.74
N GLU A 83 3.49 10.93 -8.54
CA GLU A 83 3.82 9.52 -8.62
C GLU A 83 4.38 9.20 -10.00
N HIS A 84 5.46 8.44 -10.04
CA HIS A 84 6.02 7.89 -11.28
C HIS A 84 5.71 6.40 -11.32
N TYR A 85 4.98 6.00 -12.32
CA TYR A 85 4.50 4.64 -12.52
C TYR A 85 5.08 4.04 -13.80
N ASP A 86 5.68 2.86 -13.69
CA ASP A 86 6.18 2.11 -14.84
C ASP A 86 5.33 0.84 -15.03
N ALA A 87 4.35 0.89 -15.92
CA ALA A 87 3.44 -0.21 -16.20
C ALA A 87 4.15 -1.50 -16.67
N ARG A 88 5.40 -1.42 -17.13
CA ARG A 88 6.18 -2.61 -17.52
C ARG A 88 6.60 -3.45 -16.32
N GLN A 89 6.52 -2.88 -15.10
CA GLN A 89 6.85 -3.55 -13.83
C GLN A 89 5.60 -4.07 -13.12
N GLU A 90 4.43 -3.99 -13.75
CA GLU A 90 3.22 -4.58 -13.18
C GLU A 90 3.38 -6.09 -12.99
N ILE A 91 2.97 -6.56 -11.84
CA ILE A 91 2.92 -7.98 -11.51
C ILE A 91 1.44 -8.36 -11.44
N GLU A 92 0.96 -8.99 -12.49
CA GLU A 92 -0.43 -9.42 -12.54
C GLU A 92 -0.71 -10.42 -11.43
N GLY A 93 -1.82 -10.21 -10.71
CA GLY A 93 -2.23 -11.09 -9.62
C GLY A 93 -1.34 -11.06 -8.38
N TRP A 94 -0.53 -10.02 -8.17
CA TRP A 94 0.40 -9.91 -7.03
C TRP A 94 -0.23 -10.13 -5.65
N ASN A 95 -1.52 -9.95 -5.53
CA ASN A 95 -2.31 -10.12 -4.31
C ASN A 95 -3.34 -11.25 -4.40
N THR A 96 -3.09 -12.24 -5.25
CA THR A 96 -3.97 -13.41 -5.41
C THR A 96 -3.25 -14.70 -5.05
N SER A 97 -4.02 -15.73 -4.72
CA SER A 97 -3.48 -17.06 -4.47
C SER A 97 -2.81 -17.66 -5.72
N GLY A 98 -1.76 -18.46 -5.51
CA GLY A 98 -1.04 -19.12 -6.58
C GLY A 98 -0.01 -18.26 -7.31
N ILE A 99 0.22 -17.02 -6.88
CA ILE A 99 1.31 -16.19 -7.43
C ILE A 99 2.69 -16.84 -7.18
N ASP A 100 3.54 -16.86 -8.20
CA ASP A 100 4.93 -17.29 -8.03
C ASP A 100 5.75 -16.18 -7.35
N VAL A 101 6.11 -16.42 -6.11
CA VAL A 101 6.94 -15.53 -5.30
C VAL A 101 8.40 -15.99 -5.18
N SER A 102 8.83 -16.96 -5.98
CA SER A 102 10.17 -17.57 -5.89
C SER A 102 11.32 -16.57 -6.06
N GLN A 103 11.08 -15.46 -6.76
CA GLN A 103 12.03 -14.38 -6.99
C GLN A 103 11.88 -13.22 -6.00
N TRP A 104 10.90 -13.27 -5.11
CA TRP A 104 10.70 -12.25 -4.11
C TRP A 104 11.64 -12.43 -2.94
N LYS A 105 11.93 -11.38 -2.21
CA LYS A 105 12.81 -11.39 -1.04
C LYS A 105 11.99 -11.49 0.23
N ASN A 106 12.51 -12.13 1.24
CA ASN A 106 11.90 -12.10 2.56
C ASN A 106 11.86 -10.65 3.09
N ALA A 107 10.79 -10.31 3.77
CA ALA A 107 10.67 -9.06 4.49
C ALA A 107 11.76 -8.97 5.58
N LYS A 108 12.25 -7.76 5.80
CA LYS A 108 13.23 -7.51 6.84
C LYS A 108 12.54 -6.92 8.06
N GLU A 109 12.68 -7.58 9.18
CA GLU A 109 12.22 -7.03 10.44
C GLU A 109 13.03 -5.79 10.83
N VAL A 110 12.33 -4.78 11.35
CA VAL A 110 12.91 -3.54 11.83
C VAL A 110 12.35 -3.20 13.21
N SER A 111 13.07 -2.41 13.97
CA SER A 111 12.58 -1.95 15.26
C SER A 111 11.29 -1.15 15.09
N ALA A 112 10.25 -1.54 15.81
CA ALA A 112 8.99 -0.80 15.81
C ALA A 112 9.20 0.61 16.42
N PRO A 113 8.57 1.64 15.86
CA PRO A 113 8.62 3.00 16.42
C PRO A 113 7.88 3.10 17.77
N THR A 114 7.04 2.13 18.06
CA THR A 114 6.27 2.03 19.31
C THR A 114 6.01 0.56 19.64
N GLN A 115 5.87 0.26 20.92
CA GLN A 115 5.46 -1.07 21.39
C GLN A 115 3.93 -1.18 21.55
N ARG A 116 3.21 -0.08 21.34
CA ARG A 116 1.76 -0.02 21.51
C ARG A 116 1.08 0.18 20.17
N ILE A 117 0.24 -0.78 19.80
CA ILE A 117 -0.61 -0.71 18.62
C ILE A 117 -2.03 -0.44 19.12
N GLU A 118 -2.66 0.58 18.58
CA GLU A 118 -4.03 0.95 18.91
C GLU A 118 -4.89 1.03 17.66
N ALA A 119 -6.18 0.82 17.83
CA ALA A 119 -7.13 1.06 16.76
C ALA A 119 -7.10 2.55 16.37
N GLN A 120 -7.13 2.81 15.07
CA GLN A 120 -7.24 4.17 14.55
C GLN A 120 -8.55 4.82 15.05
N LEU A 121 -8.43 5.99 15.67
CA LEU A 121 -9.58 6.74 16.18
C LEU A 121 -10.17 7.69 15.12
N THR A 122 -9.39 8.02 14.10
CA THR A 122 -9.83 8.89 12.99
C THR A 122 -10.50 8.07 11.90
N VAL A 123 -11.38 8.72 11.14
CA VAL A 123 -12.03 8.11 9.99
C VAL A 123 -10.95 7.72 8.96
N PRO A 124 -10.94 6.50 8.46
CA PRO A 124 -9.96 6.07 7.46
C PRO A 124 -10.20 6.78 6.13
N VAL A 125 -9.13 6.95 5.36
CA VAL A 125 -9.23 7.37 3.96
C VAL A 125 -9.91 6.25 3.18
N LYS A 126 -10.96 6.60 2.44
CA LYS A 126 -11.76 5.66 1.64
C LYS A 126 -11.98 6.23 0.25
N GLU A 127 -12.18 5.37 -0.72
CA GLU A 127 -12.76 5.75 -2.00
C GLU A 127 -14.23 6.15 -1.76
N ILE A 128 -14.53 7.44 -1.95
CA ILE A 128 -15.89 7.98 -1.77
C ILE A 128 -16.63 8.01 -3.09
N VAL A 129 -15.94 8.39 -4.16
CA VAL A 129 -16.49 8.52 -5.49
C VAL A 129 -15.42 8.20 -6.54
N ARG A 130 -15.84 7.62 -7.64
CA ARG A 130 -15.01 7.34 -8.79
C ARG A 130 -15.50 8.16 -9.98
N HIS A 131 -14.65 9.04 -10.50
CA HIS A 131 -14.92 9.81 -11.69
C HIS A 131 -14.29 9.17 -12.91
N ASN A 132 -15.06 8.98 -13.96
CA ASN A 132 -14.52 8.63 -15.27
C ASN A 132 -14.06 9.91 -15.97
N ALA A 133 -13.00 9.81 -16.75
CA ALA A 133 -12.57 10.90 -17.60
C ALA A 133 -13.69 11.28 -18.58
N SER A 134 -14.03 12.57 -18.61
CA SER A 134 -15.05 13.11 -19.53
C SER A 134 -14.52 13.33 -20.94
N ARG A 135 -13.21 13.49 -21.07
CA ARG A 135 -12.53 13.71 -22.34
C ARG A 135 -11.10 13.17 -22.28
N PHE A 136 -10.68 12.59 -23.38
CA PHE A 136 -9.32 12.14 -23.62
C PHE A 136 -8.73 12.89 -24.82
N VAL A 137 -7.53 13.42 -24.67
CA VAL A 137 -6.82 14.13 -25.73
C VAL A 137 -5.42 13.55 -25.87
N LYS A 138 -5.10 13.05 -27.04
CA LYS A 138 -3.74 12.67 -27.41
C LYS A 138 -3.02 13.92 -27.92
N ILE A 139 -1.99 14.37 -27.23
CA ILE A 139 -1.14 15.50 -27.66
C ILE A 139 -0.10 15.01 -28.67
N ASN A 140 0.54 13.88 -28.37
CA ASN A 140 1.48 13.20 -29.26
C ASN A 140 1.56 11.71 -28.87
N ASP A 141 2.51 10.95 -29.38
CA ASP A 141 2.60 9.49 -29.14
C ASP A 141 2.97 9.11 -27.70
N THR A 142 3.46 10.05 -26.93
CA THR A 142 3.90 9.81 -25.53
C THR A 142 3.18 10.69 -24.50
N CYS A 143 2.33 11.63 -24.97
CA CYS A 143 1.67 12.56 -24.07
C CYS A 143 0.15 12.54 -24.29
N PHE A 144 -0.55 12.28 -23.21
CA PHE A 144 -2.01 12.18 -23.18
C PHE A 144 -2.57 13.02 -22.05
N VAL A 145 -3.73 13.63 -22.24
CA VAL A 145 -4.43 14.43 -21.25
C VAL A 145 -5.82 13.86 -21.02
N TYR A 146 -6.12 13.55 -19.78
CA TYR A 146 -7.44 13.16 -19.32
C TYR A 146 -8.09 14.33 -18.62
N HIS A 147 -9.28 14.69 -19.04
CA HIS A 147 -10.10 15.72 -18.39
C HIS A 147 -11.14 15.04 -17.51
N PHE A 148 -11.28 15.52 -16.30
CA PHE A 148 -12.33 15.07 -15.39
C PHE A 148 -13.44 16.13 -15.28
N PRO A 149 -14.69 15.73 -14.94
CA PRO A 149 -15.81 16.65 -14.89
C PRO A 149 -15.71 17.69 -13.77
N GLU A 150 -14.91 17.39 -12.75
CA GLU A 150 -14.75 18.22 -11.55
C GLU A 150 -13.28 18.40 -11.20
N ASN A 151 -12.94 19.48 -10.53
CA ASN A 151 -11.64 19.66 -9.90
C ASN A 151 -11.59 18.82 -8.63
N MET A 152 -10.51 18.06 -8.50
CA MET A 152 -10.26 17.17 -7.36
C MET A 152 -9.10 17.70 -6.52
#